data_c861a4263028aa8c0babcdf54800df98
#
_entry.id   c861a4263028aa8c0babcdf54800df98
#
_cell.length_a   1.000
_cell.length_b   1.000
_cell.length_c   1.000
_cell.angle_alpha   90.00
_cell.angle_beta   90.00
_cell.angle_gamma   90.00
#
_symmetry.space_group_name_H-M   'P 1'
#
loop_
_entity.id
_entity.type
_entity.pdbx_description
1 polymer ?
#
loop_
_entity_poly.entity_id
_entity_poly.type
_entity_poly.pdbx_seq_one_letter_code
_entity_poly.pdbx_strand_id
1 'polypeptide(L)'
;MGGRRTGTGRVALSIARRTASALVALAALVGWAAPARAQTYFGQNQVQYDKFHWQILETEHFEIYYYPEEREAVTDAGRMAERAYARLSKILDHQFREKKPIMLFASRTDFGQNNVTGDLGEATSGVTEAQRHRMLLNFTGDYRTFEHVLTHEMVHAFQYDIFARVKAGNGLQALAQFLPPLWFAEGMAEYLSLGPTSSATTTWMRDAALNGRIPSIDQLTDEPDKFFPYRYGHSLWAFIGQKYGDEAIGQIMNSVPSVGVERAFRREIGISFKDLGDEWREDVQSRLLPAVGTLDRPRRFAQPMLNNERSDGDIFLAPTLSPDGRTVAFLSNGNALRGQVFIDLWLADAESGKRIKRLVRSTFDPGFEELRVLYSQSAFSPDGRTLAITAQKKGRDVLYLFDVQSGRETRRFDLDVESVISPTWSPDGRRILFSGNRGGITDLYIVNSDGTNFRQLTSDRYGDLQPQWSPDGKTIAFVSW
;
A
#
# COMPACT_ATOMS: atom_id res chain seq x y z
N MET A 1 -36.00 -45.34 69.55
CA MET A 1 -35.84 -45.68 68.11
C MET A 1 -35.27 -44.47 67.38
N GLY A 2 -34.01 -44.54 67.04
CA GLY A 2 -33.25 -43.43 66.49
C GLY A 2 -33.33 -43.33 64.97
N GLY A 3 -33.40 -42.16 64.49
CA GLY A 3 -33.33 -41.83 63.04
C GLY A 3 -32.10 -40.97 62.73
N ARG A 4 -31.04 -41.57 62.19
CA ARG A 4 -29.88 -40.89 61.63
C ARG A 4 -30.24 -40.06 60.41
N ARG A 5 -30.09 -38.73 60.45
CA ARG A 5 -30.09 -37.85 59.26
C ARG A 5 -28.71 -37.77 58.67
N THR A 6 -28.61 -38.17 57.43
CA THR A 6 -27.39 -38.29 56.60
C THR A 6 -26.86 -36.94 56.17
N GLY A 7 -25.54 -36.74 56.37
CA GLY A 7 -24.76 -35.50 56.10
C GLY A 7 -24.38 -35.24 54.63
N THR A 8 -25.16 -35.65 53.67
CA THR A 8 -24.78 -35.51 52.21
C THR A 8 -25.11 -34.15 51.57
N GLY A 9 -25.97 -33.34 52.19
CA GLY A 9 -26.41 -32.03 51.63
C GLY A 9 -25.38 -30.91 51.80
N ARG A 10 -24.49 -30.96 52.79
CA ARG A 10 -23.50 -29.88 53.03
C ARG A 10 -22.25 -29.93 52.13
N VAL A 11 -21.85 -31.12 51.67
CA VAL A 11 -20.71 -31.31 50.80
C VAL A 11 -21.04 -30.90 49.38
N ALA A 12 -22.22 -31.19 48.86
CA ALA A 12 -22.68 -30.82 47.53
C ALA A 12 -22.80 -29.27 47.35
N LEU A 13 -23.23 -28.53 48.38
CA LEU A 13 -23.34 -27.06 48.34
C LEU A 13 -21.96 -26.37 48.37
N SER A 14 -20.95 -26.95 49.01
CA SER A 14 -19.59 -26.39 49.06
C SER A 14 -18.84 -26.60 47.75
N ILE A 15 -19.05 -27.71 47.06
CA ILE A 15 -18.47 -27.98 45.74
C ILE A 15 -19.10 -27.09 44.67
N ALA A 16 -20.44 -26.92 44.65
CA ALA A 16 -21.12 -26.05 43.74
C ALA A 16 -20.73 -24.55 43.88
N ARG A 17 -20.50 -24.09 45.12
CA ARG A 17 -19.98 -22.71 45.35
C ARG A 17 -18.52 -22.51 44.91
N ARG A 18 -17.66 -23.50 45.06
CA ARG A 18 -16.26 -23.42 44.61
C ARG A 18 -16.13 -23.47 43.07
N THR A 19 -16.97 -24.26 42.39
CA THR A 19 -17.00 -24.31 40.94
C THR A 19 -17.61 -23.03 40.34
N ALA A 20 -18.65 -22.44 40.94
CA ALA A 20 -19.20 -21.17 40.51
C ALA A 20 -18.19 -20.01 40.69
N SER A 21 -17.44 -19.98 41.82
CA SER A 21 -16.41 -18.96 42.04
C SER A 21 -15.22 -19.11 41.06
N ALA A 22 -14.83 -20.34 40.71
CA ALA A 22 -13.78 -20.60 39.73
C ALA A 22 -14.20 -20.21 38.32
N LEU A 23 -15.46 -20.42 37.94
CA LEU A 23 -16.01 -20.00 36.62
C LEU A 23 -16.15 -18.47 36.51
N VAL A 24 -16.51 -17.79 37.59
CA VAL A 24 -16.55 -16.30 37.62
C VAL A 24 -15.14 -15.72 37.55
N ALA A 25 -14.16 -16.32 38.23
CA ALA A 25 -12.74 -15.90 38.14
C ALA A 25 -12.15 -16.17 36.75
N LEU A 26 -12.53 -17.27 36.07
CA LEU A 26 -12.11 -17.58 34.72
C LEU A 26 -12.78 -16.63 33.69
N ALA A 27 -14.06 -16.31 33.88
CA ALA A 27 -14.79 -15.34 33.05
C ALA A 27 -14.24 -13.91 33.25
N ALA A 28 -13.81 -13.52 34.44
CA ALA A 28 -13.16 -12.25 34.73
C ALA A 28 -11.74 -12.17 34.09
N LEU A 29 -11.02 -13.29 34.04
CA LEU A 29 -9.71 -13.37 33.35
C LEU A 29 -9.85 -13.36 31.83
N VAL A 30 -10.91 -13.94 31.27
CA VAL A 30 -11.17 -13.91 29.81
C VAL A 30 -11.79 -12.58 29.39
N GLY A 31 -12.56 -11.91 30.26
CA GLY A 31 -13.14 -10.59 29.98
C GLY A 31 -12.11 -9.43 30.01
N TRP A 32 -10.90 -9.66 30.50
CA TRP A 32 -9.80 -8.67 30.49
C TRP A 32 -8.79 -8.89 29.36
N ALA A 33 -8.97 -9.91 28.56
CA ALA A 33 -8.27 -10.04 27.29
C ALA A 33 -9.01 -9.24 26.19
N ALA A 34 -9.26 -7.94 26.41
CA ALA A 34 -9.49 -7.04 25.32
C ALA A 34 -8.22 -7.09 24.44
N PRO A 35 -8.32 -7.27 23.11
CA PRO A 35 -7.16 -7.25 22.25
C PRO A 35 -6.46 -5.91 22.50
N ALA A 36 -5.23 -5.99 23.01
CA ALA A 36 -4.36 -4.84 23.22
C ALA A 36 -4.00 -4.27 21.83
N ARG A 37 -4.90 -3.51 21.24
CA ARG A 37 -4.65 -2.70 20.03
C ARG A 37 -3.75 -1.49 20.29
N ALA A 38 -3.25 -1.33 21.53
CA ALA A 38 -2.48 -0.18 21.96
C ALA A 38 -0.95 -0.39 21.95
N GLN A 39 -0.43 -1.55 21.51
CA GLN A 39 1.02 -1.83 21.61
C GLN A 39 1.76 -1.89 20.27
N THR A 40 1.17 -1.56 19.16
CA THR A 40 1.88 -1.51 17.87
C THR A 40 2.75 -0.25 17.68
N TYR A 41 2.67 0.73 18.57
CA TYR A 41 3.36 2.02 18.39
C TYR A 41 4.64 2.20 19.25
N PHE A 42 4.90 1.32 20.22
CA PHE A 42 6.10 1.43 21.05
C PHE A 42 6.90 0.12 21.01
N GLY A 43 8.13 0.19 20.46
CA GLY A 43 9.14 -0.83 20.67
C GLY A 43 9.58 -1.64 19.44
N GLN A 44 9.17 -1.31 18.22
CA GLN A 44 9.78 -1.85 17.00
C GLN A 44 10.71 -0.78 16.41
N ASN A 45 11.98 -0.82 16.81
CA ASN A 45 13.01 -0.03 16.12
C ASN A 45 13.33 -0.74 14.81
N GLN A 46 13.18 -0.01 13.71
CA GLN A 46 13.71 -0.44 12.42
C GLN A 46 15.24 -0.41 12.47
N VAL A 47 15.87 -1.40 11.84
CA VAL A 47 17.32 -1.41 11.72
C VAL A 47 17.74 -0.36 10.73
N GLN A 48 18.50 0.62 11.18
CA GLN A 48 19.08 1.63 10.33
C GLN A 48 20.47 1.15 9.88
N TYR A 49 20.60 0.82 8.62
CA TYR A 49 21.86 0.35 8.01
C TYR A 49 22.72 1.51 7.56
N ASP A 50 22.09 2.59 7.06
CA ASP A 50 22.76 3.75 6.49
C ASP A 50 22.73 4.97 7.41
N LYS A 51 23.74 5.83 7.31
CA LYS A 51 23.78 7.12 8.01
C LYS A 51 23.43 8.22 7.02
N PHE A 52 22.26 8.78 7.14
CA PHE A 52 21.82 9.87 6.28
C PHE A 52 22.42 11.20 6.76
N HIS A 53 23.13 11.90 5.88
CA HIS A 53 23.69 13.23 6.13
C HIS A 53 22.73 14.31 5.67
N TRP A 54 21.69 14.53 6.46
CA TRP A 54 20.61 15.45 6.13
C TRP A 54 21.08 16.87 5.84
N GLN A 55 20.59 17.43 4.74
CA GLN A 55 20.61 18.83 4.35
C GLN A 55 19.20 19.36 4.30
N ILE A 56 19.02 20.68 4.22
CA ILE A 56 17.71 21.31 4.17
C ILE A 56 17.66 22.20 2.93
N LEU A 57 16.64 21.99 2.11
CA LEU A 57 16.20 22.93 1.08
C LEU A 57 15.01 23.69 1.62
N GLU A 58 15.17 25.00 1.82
CA GLU A 58 14.07 25.87 2.22
C GLU A 58 13.33 26.38 1.00
N THR A 59 11.98 26.29 1.05
CA THR A 59 11.06 26.90 0.11
C THR A 59 10.18 27.92 0.86
N GLU A 60 9.17 28.50 0.23
CA GLU A 60 8.27 29.46 0.88
C GLU A 60 7.48 28.80 2.02
N HIS A 61 6.95 27.59 1.80
CA HIS A 61 6.04 26.91 2.73
C HIS A 61 6.62 25.65 3.36
N PHE A 62 7.80 25.18 2.94
CA PHE A 62 8.37 23.92 3.38
C PHE A 62 9.85 24.01 3.77
N GLU A 63 10.25 23.13 4.72
CA GLU A 63 11.63 22.75 5.02
C GLU A 63 11.82 21.32 4.54
N ILE A 64 12.55 21.12 3.41
CA ILE A 64 12.71 19.81 2.78
C ILE A 64 14.05 19.22 3.19
N TYR A 65 14.00 18.17 4.01
CA TYR A 65 15.16 17.43 4.47
C TYR A 65 15.51 16.35 3.43
N TYR A 66 16.75 16.35 2.98
CA TYR A 66 17.27 15.44 1.97
C TYR A 66 18.75 15.14 2.24
N TYR A 67 19.34 14.19 1.54
CA TYR A 67 20.78 13.93 1.58
C TYR A 67 21.41 14.09 0.18
N PRO A 68 22.77 14.24 0.06
CA PRO A 68 23.42 14.72 -1.17
C PRO A 68 23.08 13.96 -2.44
N GLU A 69 22.79 12.67 -2.33
CA GLU A 69 22.42 11.77 -3.42
C GLU A 69 21.15 12.19 -4.14
N GLU A 70 20.24 12.88 -3.44
CA GLU A 70 18.94 13.34 -3.95
C GLU A 70 18.96 14.77 -4.52
N ARG A 71 20.11 15.42 -4.59
CA ARG A 71 20.20 16.88 -4.87
C ARG A 71 19.45 17.34 -6.10
N GLU A 72 19.46 16.57 -7.19
CA GLU A 72 18.75 16.93 -8.40
C GLU A 72 17.23 16.78 -8.22
N ALA A 73 16.80 15.64 -7.70
CA ALA A 73 15.40 15.32 -7.49
C ALA A 73 14.73 16.24 -6.45
N VAL A 74 15.44 16.63 -5.38
CA VAL A 74 14.86 17.50 -4.33
C VAL A 74 14.48 18.89 -4.84
N THR A 75 15.21 19.43 -5.80
CA THR A 75 14.85 20.74 -6.39
C THR A 75 13.51 20.68 -7.12
N ASP A 76 13.27 19.60 -7.86
CA ASP A 76 11.99 19.38 -8.53
C ASP A 76 10.88 19.04 -7.52
N ALA A 77 11.19 18.27 -6.47
CA ALA A 77 10.26 18.00 -5.37
C ALA A 77 9.79 19.30 -4.68
N GLY A 78 10.70 20.25 -4.44
CA GLY A 78 10.36 21.56 -3.89
C GLY A 78 9.41 22.35 -4.79
N ARG A 79 9.65 22.34 -6.10
CA ARG A 79 8.74 23.00 -7.07
C ARG A 79 7.37 22.33 -7.12
N MET A 80 7.32 20.98 -7.05
CA MET A 80 6.07 20.21 -6.98
C MET A 80 5.31 20.55 -5.69
N ALA A 81 5.99 20.59 -4.55
CA ALA A 81 5.39 20.92 -3.27
C ALA A 81 4.73 22.29 -3.26
N GLU A 82 5.42 23.32 -3.76
CA GLU A 82 4.87 24.67 -3.82
C GLU A 82 3.67 24.79 -4.79
N ARG A 83 3.71 24.10 -5.94
CA ARG A 83 2.56 24.05 -6.87
C ARG A 83 1.35 23.34 -6.24
N ALA A 84 1.58 22.23 -5.55
CA ALA A 84 0.53 21.48 -4.86
C ALA A 84 -0.08 22.36 -3.73
N TYR A 85 0.77 23.00 -2.93
CA TYR A 85 0.33 23.91 -1.88
C TYR A 85 -0.54 25.05 -2.42
N ALA A 86 -0.08 25.74 -3.47
CA ALA A 86 -0.82 26.86 -4.07
C ALA A 86 -2.22 26.46 -4.56
N ARG A 87 -2.37 25.24 -5.08
CA ARG A 87 -3.65 24.66 -5.51
C ARG A 87 -4.51 24.24 -4.32
N LEU A 88 -3.94 23.48 -3.39
CA LEU A 88 -4.68 22.95 -2.24
C LEU A 88 -5.12 24.03 -1.28
N SER A 89 -4.29 25.04 -1.02
CA SER A 89 -4.64 26.15 -0.14
C SER A 89 -5.86 26.93 -0.65
N LYS A 90 -6.00 27.04 -1.99
CA LYS A 90 -7.17 27.65 -2.62
C LYS A 90 -8.42 26.78 -2.51
N ILE A 91 -8.31 25.47 -2.82
CA ILE A 91 -9.47 24.56 -2.78
C ILE A 91 -9.98 24.38 -1.35
N LEU A 92 -9.07 24.21 -0.40
CA LEU A 92 -9.41 23.99 1.02
C LEU A 92 -9.65 25.28 1.81
N ASP A 93 -9.50 26.45 1.18
CA ASP A 93 -9.60 27.76 1.84
C ASP A 93 -8.81 27.81 3.16
N HIS A 94 -7.54 27.36 3.09
CA HIS A 94 -6.69 27.21 4.26
C HIS A 94 -5.22 27.47 3.93
N GLN A 95 -4.49 28.08 4.86
CA GLN A 95 -3.06 28.35 4.73
C GLN A 95 -2.30 27.85 5.97
N PHE A 96 -1.11 27.30 5.77
CA PHE A 96 -0.21 26.96 6.87
C PHE A 96 0.31 28.25 7.53
N ARG A 97 0.41 28.25 8.85
CA ARG A 97 0.98 29.36 9.63
C ARG A 97 2.50 29.26 9.74
N GLU A 98 3.03 28.06 9.61
CA GLU A 98 4.44 27.74 9.74
C GLU A 98 4.84 26.79 8.61
N LYS A 99 6.11 26.85 8.20
CA LYS A 99 6.65 25.89 7.22
C LYS A 99 6.45 24.47 7.70
N LYS A 100 6.12 23.57 6.80
CA LYS A 100 5.95 22.15 7.11
C LYS A 100 7.21 21.38 6.74
N PRO A 101 7.75 20.54 7.65
CA PRO A 101 8.86 19.68 7.33
C PRO A 101 8.46 18.56 6.36
N ILE A 102 9.26 18.34 5.32
CA ILE A 102 9.19 17.19 4.43
C ILE A 102 10.51 16.42 4.53
N MET A 103 10.47 15.19 4.94
CA MET A 103 11.65 14.30 4.95
C MET A 103 11.59 13.41 3.71
N LEU A 104 12.53 13.60 2.79
CA LEU A 104 12.66 12.81 1.57
C LEU A 104 13.70 11.71 1.75
N PHE A 105 13.42 10.56 1.16
CA PHE A 105 14.33 9.43 1.09
C PHE A 105 14.53 9.06 -0.38
N ALA A 106 15.76 8.75 -0.77
CA ALA A 106 16.10 8.42 -2.16
C ALA A 106 15.35 7.19 -2.68
N SER A 107 15.02 6.27 -1.78
CA SER A 107 14.40 5.00 -2.15
C SER A 107 13.41 4.50 -1.11
N ARG A 108 12.60 3.52 -1.51
CA ARG A 108 11.73 2.78 -0.59
C ARG A 108 12.51 2.04 0.50
N THR A 109 13.69 1.54 0.17
CA THR A 109 14.57 0.83 1.11
C THR A 109 15.12 1.76 2.19
N ASP A 110 15.47 2.99 1.83
CA ASP A 110 15.90 4.00 2.80
C ASP A 110 14.74 4.46 3.68
N PHE A 111 13.57 4.69 3.05
CA PHE A 111 12.35 5.04 3.77
C PHE A 111 11.97 3.98 4.81
N GLY A 112 12.16 2.69 4.50
CA GLY A 112 11.91 1.58 5.43
C GLY A 112 12.83 1.57 6.65
N GLN A 113 13.96 2.30 6.64
CA GLN A 113 14.89 2.39 7.76
C GLN A 113 14.50 3.46 8.81
N ASN A 114 13.45 4.26 8.54
CA ASN A 114 13.02 5.28 9.49
C ASN A 114 12.33 4.67 10.72
N ASN A 115 12.49 5.31 11.88
CA ASN A 115 11.86 4.90 13.15
C ASN A 115 10.63 5.75 13.52
N VAL A 116 10.09 6.53 12.58
CA VAL A 116 8.95 7.41 12.83
C VAL A 116 7.63 6.69 12.59
N THR A 117 7.58 5.89 11.55
CA THR A 117 6.34 5.32 11.02
C THR A 117 6.07 3.88 11.42
N GLY A 118 7.04 3.20 12.08
CA GLY A 118 6.96 1.77 12.33
C GLY A 118 7.14 0.93 11.06
N ASP A 119 6.66 -0.32 11.09
CA ASP A 119 6.72 -1.22 9.93
C ASP A 119 5.67 -0.82 8.89
N LEU A 120 6.12 -0.29 7.77
CA LEU A 120 5.30 0.11 6.63
C LEU A 120 5.41 -0.93 5.54
N GLY A 121 4.31 -1.53 5.17
CA GLY A 121 4.25 -2.44 4.02
C GLY A 121 4.73 -1.79 2.73
N GLU A 122 5.15 -2.60 1.75
CA GLU A 122 5.74 -2.14 0.47
C GLU A 122 4.86 -1.11 -0.29
N ALA A 123 3.54 -1.14 -0.08
CA ALA A 123 2.58 -0.22 -0.72
C ALA A 123 2.65 1.23 -0.24
N THR A 124 3.33 1.50 0.89
CA THR A 124 3.35 2.83 1.51
C THR A 124 4.58 3.60 1.06
N SER A 125 4.41 4.67 0.31
CA SER A 125 5.48 5.56 -0.17
C SER A 125 5.46 6.94 0.50
N GLY A 126 4.52 7.19 1.39
CA GLY A 126 4.40 8.42 2.15
C GLY A 126 3.65 8.21 3.46
N VAL A 127 3.91 9.05 4.43
CA VAL A 127 3.16 9.14 5.69
C VAL A 127 3.21 10.56 6.22
N THR A 128 2.06 11.08 6.63
CA THR A 128 1.97 12.37 7.32
C THR A 128 1.72 12.17 8.81
N GLU A 129 2.68 12.62 9.61
CA GLU A 129 2.60 12.53 11.07
C GLU A 129 1.77 13.68 11.65
N ALA A 130 0.59 13.35 12.19
CA ALA A 130 -0.35 14.32 12.72
C ALA A 130 0.21 15.14 13.91
N GLN A 131 1.02 14.53 14.78
CA GLN A 131 1.50 15.16 16.01
C GLN A 131 2.62 16.19 15.77
N ARG A 132 3.47 15.94 14.79
CA ARG A 132 4.62 16.80 14.45
C ARG A 132 4.43 17.55 13.15
N HIS A 133 3.27 17.40 12.51
CA HIS A 133 2.91 18.10 11.28
C HIS A 133 3.97 17.95 10.17
N ARG A 134 4.63 16.79 10.08
CA ARG A 134 5.67 16.53 9.08
C ARG A 134 5.26 15.40 8.14
N MET A 135 5.72 15.49 6.91
CA MET A 135 5.55 14.48 5.88
C MET A 135 6.85 13.69 5.70
N LEU A 136 6.76 12.38 5.59
CA LEU A 136 7.87 11.50 5.26
C LEU A 136 7.53 10.83 3.93
N LEU A 137 8.41 10.92 2.96
CA LEU A 137 8.19 10.45 1.59
C LEU A 137 9.45 9.78 1.06
N ASN A 138 9.31 8.79 0.19
CA ASN A 138 10.41 8.36 -0.65
C ASN A 138 10.16 8.74 -2.11
N PHE A 139 11.23 8.96 -2.86
CA PHE A 139 11.13 9.00 -4.31
C PHE A 139 10.68 7.64 -4.84
N THR A 140 9.70 7.68 -5.75
CA THR A 140 9.07 6.48 -6.32
C THR A 140 9.74 6.02 -7.61
N GLY A 141 10.75 6.77 -8.06
CA GLY A 141 11.49 6.48 -9.28
C GLY A 141 10.97 7.19 -10.53
N ASP A 142 9.76 7.75 -10.48
CA ASP A 142 9.20 8.61 -11.52
C ASP A 142 8.49 9.81 -10.90
N TYR A 143 8.48 10.94 -11.61
CA TYR A 143 7.93 12.19 -11.10
C TYR A 143 6.41 12.21 -11.02
N ARG A 144 5.73 11.47 -11.86
CA ARG A 144 4.26 11.43 -11.85
C ARG A 144 3.73 10.72 -10.59
N THR A 145 4.28 9.56 -10.29
CA THR A 145 3.91 8.81 -9.08
C THR A 145 4.36 9.58 -7.84
N PHE A 146 5.56 10.18 -7.87
CA PHE A 146 6.05 10.99 -6.76
C PHE A 146 5.16 12.23 -6.50
N GLU A 147 4.75 12.98 -7.54
CA GLU A 147 3.87 14.14 -7.40
C GLU A 147 2.50 13.76 -6.83
N HIS A 148 1.99 12.59 -7.22
CA HIS A 148 0.77 12.02 -6.63
C HIS A 148 0.96 11.77 -5.12
N VAL A 149 1.99 11.02 -4.71
CA VAL A 149 2.25 10.72 -3.30
C VAL A 149 2.48 12.00 -2.49
N LEU A 150 3.33 12.90 -2.97
CA LEU A 150 3.60 14.19 -2.32
C LEU A 150 2.31 15.01 -2.11
N THR A 151 1.46 15.08 -3.13
CA THR A 151 0.19 15.81 -3.05
C THR A 151 -0.79 15.13 -2.11
N HIS A 152 -0.85 13.81 -2.12
CA HIS A 152 -1.67 12.99 -1.22
C HIS A 152 -1.32 13.26 0.24
N GLU A 153 -0.05 13.18 0.59
CA GLU A 153 0.45 13.46 1.95
C GLU A 153 0.23 14.92 2.34
N MET A 154 0.35 15.83 1.39
CA MET A 154 0.06 17.24 1.65
C MET A 154 -1.41 17.48 1.98
N VAL A 155 -2.35 16.76 1.36
CA VAL A 155 -3.76 16.83 1.76
C VAL A 155 -3.95 16.42 3.21
N HIS A 156 -3.27 15.35 3.68
CA HIS A 156 -3.29 14.98 5.09
C HIS A 156 -2.69 16.08 5.99
N ALA A 157 -1.63 16.74 5.57
CA ALA A 157 -1.07 17.86 6.31
C ALA A 157 -2.10 19.02 6.45
N PHE A 158 -2.85 19.32 5.40
CA PHE A 158 -3.96 20.27 5.46
C PHE A 158 -5.08 19.79 6.38
N GLN A 159 -5.52 18.55 6.27
CA GLN A 159 -6.54 17.96 7.13
C GLN A 159 -6.16 18.09 8.61
N TYR A 160 -4.94 17.71 8.99
CA TYR A 160 -4.47 17.81 10.36
C TYR A 160 -4.33 19.25 10.85
N ASP A 161 -3.85 20.16 10.01
CA ASP A 161 -3.73 21.59 10.37
C ASP A 161 -5.10 22.24 10.57
N ILE A 162 -6.10 21.94 9.73
CA ILE A 162 -7.50 22.40 9.88
C ILE A 162 -8.10 21.85 11.19
N PHE A 163 -7.94 20.56 11.47
CA PHE A 163 -8.46 19.96 12.70
C PHE A 163 -7.79 20.52 13.96
N ALA A 164 -6.48 20.76 13.93
CA ALA A 164 -5.73 21.27 15.06
C ALA A 164 -6.20 22.68 15.47
N ARG A 165 -6.56 23.54 14.51
CA ARG A 165 -6.99 24.93 14.78
C ARG A 165 -8.28 25.04 15.58
N VAL A 166 -9.23 24.15 15.33
CA VAL A 166 -10.54 24.22 16.00
C VAL A 166 -10.46 23.70 17.44
N LYS A 167 -9.46 22.89 17.78
CA LYS A 167 -9.36 22.19 19.07
C LYS A 167 -8.27 22.72 20.03
N ALA A 168 -7.75 23.89 19.81
CA ALA A 168 -6.74 24.51 20.70
C ALA A 168 -7.13 24.57 22.20
N GLY A 169 -8.35 24.13 22.56
CA GLY A 169 -8.87 24.13 23.94
C GLY A 169 -8.93 22.80 24.67
N ASN A 170 -8.89 21.60 23.99
CA ASN A 170 -9.29 20.34 24.63
C ASN A 170 -8.32 19.14 24.48
N GLY A 171 -7.05 19.35 24.18
CA GLY A 171 -6.00 18.32 24.29
C GLY A 171 -6.07 17.14 23.29
N LEU A 172 -5.01 16.32 23.32
CA LEU A 172 -4.77 15.18 22.42
C LEU A 172 -5.91 14.13 22.38
N GLN A 173 -6.68 13.96 23.46
CA GLN A 173 -7.81 13.03 23.53
C GLN A 173 -8.97 13.42 22.61
N ALA A 174 -9.14 14.71 22.31
CA ALA A 174 -10.14 15.16 21.37
C ALA A 174 -9.77 14.89 19.91
N LEU A 175 -8.48 14.84 19.56
CA LEU A 175 -8.05 14.46 18.21
C LEU A 175 -8.40 13.00 17.88
N ALA A 176 -8.21 12.08 18.83
CA ALA A 176 -8.49 10.65 18.63
C ALA A 176 -9.99 10.32 18.48
N GLN A 177 -10.88 11.16 19.02
CA GLN A 177 -12.33 10.95 18.98
C GLN A 177 -13.00 11.50 17.71
N PHE A 178 -12.30 12.27 16.87
CA PHE A 178 -12.89 12.98 15.73
C PHE A 178 -12.11 12.80 14.42
N LEU A 179 -11.33 11.75 14.31
CA LEU A 179 -10.76 11.40 13.01
C LEU A 179 -11.91 11.05 12.06
N PRO A 180 -11.98 11.70 10.88
CA PRO A 180 -12.99 11.35 9.91
C PRO A 180 -12.80 9.90 9.45
N PRO A 181 -13.85 9.24 8.93
CA PRO A 181 -13.72 7.91 8.34
C PRO A 181 -12.63 7.85 7.28
N LEU A 182 -12.01 6.67 7.12
CA LEU A 182 -10.91 6.50 6.15
C LEU A 182 -11.33 6.88 4.72
N TRP A 183 -12.54 6.54 4.28
CA TRP A 183 -13.02 6.93 2.96
C TRP A 183 -13.05 8.44 2.76
N PHE A 184 -13.30 9.21 3.85
CA PHE A 184 -13.31 10.67 3.80
C PHE A 184 -11.89 11.20 3.66
N ALA A 185 -10.97 10.80 4.56
CA ALA A 185 -9.62 11.32 4.59
C ALA A 185 -8.80 10.86 3.37
N GLU A 186 -8.73 9.55 3.16
CA GLU A 186 -7.95 8.95 2.07
C GLU A 186 -8.57 9.20 0.70
N GLY A 187 -9.88 9.11 0.60
CA GLY A 187 -10.59 9.41 -0.64
C GLY A 187 -10.43 10.85 -1.10
N MET A 188 -10.43 11.82 -0.17
CA MET A 188 -10.14 13.22 -0.47
C MET A 188 -8.69 13.40 -0.94
N ALA A 189 -7.74 12.74 -0.28
CA ALA A 189 -6.33 12.78 -0.66
C ALA A 189 -6.11 12.17 -2.07
N GLU A 190 -6.75 11.06 -2.38
CA GLU A 190 -6.74 10.48 -3.73
C GLU A 190 -7.36 11.40 -4.79
N TYR A 191 -8.52 11.99 -4.49
CA TYR A 191 -9.18 12.89 -5.44
C TYR A 191 -8.35 14.15 -5.70
N LEU A 192 -7.86 14.79 -4.65
CA LEU A 192 -7.10 16.02 -4.79
C LEU A 192 -5.68 15.81 -5.33
N SER A 193 -5.16 14.58 -5.35
CA SER A 193 -3.86 14.25 -5.95
C SER A 193 -3.96 13.69 -7.37
N LEU A 194 -4.95 12.85 -7.65
CA LEU A 194 -5.13 12.21 -8.97
C LEU A 194 -6.09 12.96 -9.90
N GLY A 195 -6.91 13.87 -9.36
CA GLY A 195 -8.00 14.50 -10.08
C GLY A 195 -9.25 13.61 -10.17
N PRO A 196 -10.24 14.00 -11.01
CA PRO A 196 -11.55 13.35 -11.05
C PRO A 196 -11.53 11.96 -11.69
N THR A 197 -10.46 11.57 -12.37
CA THR A 197 -10.38 10.28 -13.09
C THR A 197 -9.08 9.55 -12.78
N SER A 198 -9.20 8.26 -12.48
CA SER A 198 -8.08 7.34 -12.30
C SER A 198 -8.45 6.00 -12.92
N SER A 199 -7.56 5.43 -13.73
CA SER A 199 -7.76 4.11 -14.34
C SER A 199 -7.91 3.01 -13.29
N ALA A 200 -7.15 3.08 -12.20
CA ALA A 200 -7.24 2.15 -11.08
C ALA A 200 -8.61 2.25 -10.41
N THR A 201 -9.06 3.45 -10.03
CA THR A 201 -10.40 3.65 -9.43
C THR A 201 -11.51 3.23 -10.38
N THR A 202 -11.41 3.58 -11.66
CA THR A 202 -12.40 3.16 -12.67
C THR A 202 -12.51 1.64 -12.78
N THR A 203 -11.38 0.92 -12.70
CA THR A 203 -11.35 -0.55 -12.74
C THR A 203 -12.05 -1.14 -11.52
N TRP A 204 -11.76 -0.63 -10.33
CA TRP A 204 -12.44 -1.05 -9.08
C TRP A 204 -13.93 -0.78 -9.12
N MET A 205 -14.33 0.41 -9.52
CA MET A 205 -15.76 0.79 -9.56
C MET A 205 -16.54 0.04 -10.63
N ARG A 206 -15.89 -0.30 -11.75
CA ARG A 206 -16.50 -1.16 -12.79
C ARG A 206 -16.76 -2.56 -12.26
N ASP A 207 -15.79 -3.17 -11.56
CA ASP A 207 -15.99 -4.47 -10.94
C ASP A 207 -17.09 -4.42 -9.87
N ALA A 208 -17.10 -3.39 -9.04
CA ALA A 208 -18.13 -3.19 -8.02
C ALA A 208 -19.52 -3.04 -8.63
N ALA A 209 -19.67 -2.24 -9.69
CA ALA A 209 -20.95 -2.05 -10.40
C ALA A 209 -21.45 -3.35 -11.04
N LEU A 210 -20.55 -4.09 -11.71
CA LEU A 210 -20.87 -5.38 -12.34
C LEU A 210 -21.37 -6.44 -11.38
N ASN A 211 -20.88 -6.43 -10.16
CA ASN A 211 -21.18 -7.41 -9.14
C ASN A 211 -22.22 -6.92 -8.12
N GLY A 212 -22.79 -5.72 -8.32
CA GLY A 212 -23.76 -5.13 -7.37
C GLY A 212 -23.17 -4.84 -5.99
N ARG A 213 -21.86 -4.51 -5.91
CA ARG A 213 -21.11 -4.32 -4.67
C ARG A 213 -20.67 -2.87 -4.40
N ILE A 214 -21.41 -1.90 -4.93
CA ILE A 214 -21.19 -0.50 -4.56
C ILE A 214 -21.83 -0.28 -3.18
N PRO A 215 -21.02 0.04 -2.13
CA PRO A 215 -21.52 0.15 -0.77
C PRO A 215 -22.35 1.42 -0.53
N SER A 216 -23.04 1.46 0.60
CA SER A 216 -23.53 2.72 1.16
C SER A 216 -22.39 3.47 1.84
N ILE A 217 -22.58 4.77 2.15
CA ILE A 217 -21.56 5.56 2.87
C ILE A 217 -21.35 5.02 4.30
N ASP A 218 -22.41 4.51 4.94
CA ASP A 218 -22.29 3.85 6.25
C ASP A 218 -21.42 2.59 6.16
N GLN A 219 -21.61 1.78 5.12
CA GLN A 219 -20.75 0.61 4.89
C GLN A 219 -19.28 0.98 4.61
N LEU A 220 -19.02 2.07 3.89
CA LEU A 220 -17.64 2.56 3.73
C LEU A 220 -17.00 2.96 5.07
N THR A 221 -17.81 3.45 6.01
CA THR A 221 -17.36 3.84 7.34
C THR A 221 -17.12 2.64 8.24
N ASP A 222 -18.05 1.68 8.25
CA ASP A 222 -18.06 0.57 9.21
C ASP A 222 -17.26 -0.65 8.75
N GLU A 223 -17.07 -0.82 7.43
CA GLU A 223 -16.45 -2.00 6.82
C GLU A 223 -15.27 -1.65 5.89
N PRO A 224 -14.27 -0.86 6.35
CA PRO A 224 -13.15 -0.43 5.50
C PRO A 224 -12.29 -1.60 4.99
N ASP A 225 -12.29 -2.73 5.68
CA ASP A 225 -11.58 -3.94 5.26
C ASP A 225 -12.23 -4.62 4.04
N LYS A 226 -13.53 -4.41 3.81
CA LYS A 226 -14.25 -4.92 2.64
C LYS A 226 -14.26 -3.93 1.49
N PHE A 227 -14.36 -2.65 1.82
CA PHE A 227 -14.49 -1.57 0.87
C PHE A 227 -13.28 -0.66 0.95
N PHE A 228 -12.29 -0.93 0.11
CA PHE A 228 -11.00 -0.24 0.12
C PHE A 228 -11.15 1.29 0.06
N PRO A 229 -10.90 2.02 1.15
CA PRO A 229 -11.30 3.42 1.31
C PRO A 229 -10.67 4.37 0.28
N TYR A 230 -9.47 4.07 -0.19
CA TYR A 230 -8.79 4.85 -1.21
C TYR A 230 -9.59 4.89 -2.52
N ARG A 231 -10.04 3.74 -3.03
CA ARG A 231 -10.70 3.67 -4.34
C ARG A 231 -12.18 4.06 -4.28
N TYR A 232 -12.91 3.56 -3.29
CA TYR A 232 -14.30 3.93 -3.12
C TYR A 232 -14.44 5.39 -2.68
N GLY A 233 -13.59 5.86 -1.75
CA GLY A 233 -13.54 7.25 -1.33
C GLY A 233 -13.18 8.21 -2.46
N HIS A 234 -12.14 7.87 -3.27
CA HIS A 234 -11.81 8.65 -4.46
C HIS A 234 -13.02 8.80 -5.41
N SER A 235 -13.72 7.71 -5.71
CA SER A 235 -14.89 7.74 -6.58
C SER A 235 -16.02 8.61 -6.02
N LEU A 236 -16.25 8.56 -4.70
CA LEU A 236 -17.26 9.39 -4.03
C LEU A 236 -16.86 10.87 -4.05
N TRP A 237 -15.61 11.21 -3.75
CA TRP A 237 -15.13 12.59 -3.81
C TRP A 237 -15.10 13.14 -5.23
N ALA A 238 -14.78 12.30 -6.23
CA ALA A 238 -14.86 12.68 -7.65
C ALA A 238 -16.32 13.01 -8.05
N PHE A 239 -17.29 12.24 -7.58
CA PHE A 239 -18.71 12.54 -7.77
C PHE A 239 -19.12 13.86 -7.11
N ILE A 240 -18.66 14.11 -5.87
CA ILE A 240 -18.92 15.36 -5.13
C ILE A 240 -18.32 16.56 -5.87
N GLY A 241 -17.04 16.48 -6.23
CA GLY A 241 -16.36 17.56 -6.96
C GLY A 241 -17.01 17.87 -8.31
N GLN A 242 -17.43 16.82 -9.05
CA GLN A 242 -18.12 16.98 -10.33
C GLN A 242 -19.50 17.63 -10.18
N LYS A 243 -20.25 17.27 -9.13
CA LYS A 243 -21.63 17.72 -8.95
C LYS A 243 -21.72 19.08 -8.23
N TYR A 244 -20.88 19.31 -7.24
CA TYR A 244 -20.97 20.49 -6.35
C TYR A 244 -19.78 21.45 -6.51
N GLY A 245 -18.74 21.06 -7.28
CA GLY A 245 -17.50 21.82 -7.45
C GLY A 245 -16.47 21.57 -6.35
N ASP A 246 -15.21 21.88 -6.64
CA ASP A 246 -14.10 21.68 -5.71
C ASP A 246 -14.21 22.61 -4.47
N GLU A 247 -14.88 23.75 -4.59
CA GLU A 247 -15.11 24.65 -3.46
C GLU A 247 -15.95 24.01 -2.34
N ALA A 248 -16.89 23.13 -2.71
CA ALA A 248 -17.69 22.38 -1.74
C ALA A 248 -16.82 21.46 -0.87
N ILE A 249 -15.72 20.93 -1.41
CA ILE A 249 -14.78 20.08 -0.66
C ILE A 249 -14.14 20.86 0.48
N GLY A 250 -13.66 22.08 0.21
CA GLY A 250 -13.11 22.97 1.23
C GLY A 250 -14.13 23.35 2.29
N GLN A 251 -15.36 23.69 1.88
CA GLN A 251 -16.45 24.05 2.80
C GLN A 251 -16.79 22.87 3.73
N ILE A 252 -16.97 21.66 3.17
CA ILE A 252 -17.22 20.44 3.95
C ILE A 252 -16.06 20.22 4.92
N MET A 253 -14.81 20.23 4.43
CA MET A 253 -13.62 19.99 5.25
C MET A 253 -13.53 20.95 6.43
N ASN A 254 -13.74 22.24 6.22
CA ASN A 254 -13.68 23.27 7.27
C ASN A 254 -14.84 23.17 8.27
N SER A 255 -16.00 22.61 7.88
CA SER A 255 -17.15 22.40 8.77
C SER A 255 -17.02 21.16 9.66
N VAL A 256 -16.34 20.10 9.19
CA VAL A 256 -16.24 18.81 9.90
C VAL A 256 -15.75 18.95 11.35
N PRO A 257 -14.69 19.72 11.68
CA PRO A 257 -14.21 19.81 13.07
C PRO A 257 -15.22 20.37 14.07
N SER A 258 -16.22 21.12 13.61
CA SER A 258 -17.21 21.76 14.46
C SER A 258 -18.53 20.98 14.56
N VAL A 259 -18.94 20.30 13.47
CA VAL A 259 -20.28 19.66 13.43
C VAL A 259 -20.23 18.15 13.17
N GLY A 260 -19.07 17.58 12.79
CA GLY A 260 -18.90 16.19 12.40
C GLY A 260 -19.27 15.98 10.93
N VAL A 261 -18.83 14.80 10.38
CA VAL A 261 -18.81 14.56 8.93
C VAL A 261 -20.19 14.65 8.31
N GLU A 262 -21.16 13.84 8.74
CA GLU A 262 -22.50 13.82 8.12
C GLU A 262 -23.21 15.18 8.18
N ARG A 263 -23.10 15.90 9.32
CA ARG A 263 -23.70 17.23 9.45
C ARG A 263 -23.01 18.29 8.59
N ALA A 264 -21.72 18.15 8.33
CA ALA A 264 -21.01 19.02 7.41
C ALA A 264 -21.57 18.88 5.98
N PHE A 265 -21.82 17.67 5.50
CA PHE A 265 -22.47 17.45 4.18
C PHE A 265 -23.87 18.07 4.11
N ARG A 266 -24.68 17.84 5.13
CA ARG A 266 -26.03 18.45 5.17
C ARG A 266 -25.98 19.97 5.18
N ARG A 267 -25.03 20.55 5.89
CA ARG A 267 -24.87 22.00 6.03
C ARG A 267 -24.37 22.65 4.75
N GLU A 268 -23.33 22.10 4.14
CA GLU A 268 -22.61 22.75 3.04
C GLU A 268 -23.20 22.45 1.67
N ILE A 269 -23.71 21.24 1.46
CA ILE A 269 -24.29 20.80 0.17
C ILE A 269 -25.73 20.30 0.23
N GLY A 270 -26.38 20.35 1.42
CA GLY A 270 -27.81 20.13 1.58
C GLY A 270 -28.27 18.68 1.45
N ILE A 271 -27.37 17.68 1.48
CA ILE A 271 -27.71 16.27 1.21
C ILE A 271 -27.42 15.35 2.40
N SER A 272 -28.24 14.34 2.60
CA SER A 272 -27.98 13.28 3.58
C SER A 272 -27.01 12.23 3.04
N PHE A 273 -26.33 11.47 3.92
CA PHE A 273 -25.46 10.38 3.50
C PHE A 273 -26.19 9.31 2.70
N LYS A 274 -27.44 9.03 3.07
CA LYS A 274 -28.26 8.07 2.32
C LYS A 274 -28.48 8.53 0.88
N ASP A 275 -28.97 9.75 0.71
CA ASP A 275 -29.30 10.30 -0.62
C ASP A 275 -28.03 10.48 -1.47
N LEU A 276 -26.94 10.98 -0.86
CA LEU A 276 -25.63 11.10 -1.52
C LEU A 276 -25.11 9.73 -2.00
N GLY A 277 -25.22 8.70 -1.17
CA GLY A 277 -24.80 7.34 -1.52
C GLY A 277 -25.66 6.71 -2.62
N ASP A 278 -26.96 6.98 -2.63
CA ASP A 278 -27.87 6.51 -3.67
C ASP A 278 -27.55 7.19 -5.01
N GLU A 279 -27.41 8.52 -5.04
CA GLU A 279 -27.03 9.28 -6.24
C GLU A 279 -25.64 8.90 -6.78
N TRP A 280 -24.65 8.74 -5.91
CA TRP A 280 -23.32 8.27 -6.31
C TRP A 280 -23.37 6.87 -6.94
N ARG A 281 -24.15 5.95 -6.37
CA ARG A 281 -24.36 4.60 -6.94
C ARG A 281 -24.97 4.66 -8.33
N GLU A 282 -26.02 5.48 -8.50
CA GLU A 282 -26.68 5.68 -9.79
C GLU A 282 -25.70 6.28 -10.82
N ASP A 283 -24.92 7.28 -10.44
CA ASP A 283 -23.89 7.86 -11.31
C ASP A 283 -22.86 6.82 -11.77
N VAL A 284 -22.28 6.06 -10.84
CA VAL A 284 -21.30 5.02 -11.17
C VAL A 284 -21.89 3.97 -12.11
N GLN A 285 -23.12 3.51 -11.83
CA GLN A 285 -23.79 2.52 -12.67
C GLN A 285 -24.10 3.08 -14.05
N SER A 286 -24.63 4.29 -14.15
CA SER A 286 -24.99 4.93 -15.42
C SER A 286 -23.77 5.16 -16.33
N ARG A 287 -22.63 5.50 -15.76
CA ARG A 287 -21.38 5.74 -16.51
C ARG A 287 -20.67 4.46 -16.92
N LEU A 288 -20.65 3.44 -16.07
CA LEU A 288 -19.80 2.27 -16.29
C LEU A 288 -20.52 1.07 -16.89
N LEU A 289 -21.79 0.83 -16.55
CA LEU A 289 -22.53 -0.35 -17.03
C LEU A 289 -22.79 -0.37 -18.55
N PRO A 290 -23.10 0.75 -19.24
CA PRO A 290 -23.30 0.71 -20.70
C PRO A 290 -22.09 0.18 -21.46
N ALA A 291 -20.88 0.56 -21.07
CA ALA A 291 -19.65 0.07 -21.70
C ALA A 291 -19.43 -1.44 -21.48
N VAL A 292 -19.90 -1.96 -20.35
CA VAL A 292 -19.75 -3.38 -20.02
C VAL A 292 -20.72 -4.28 -20.78
N GLY A 293 -21.91 -3.75 -21.12
CA GLY A 293 -22.90 -4.52 -21.88
C GLY A 293 -22.41 -4.94 -23.28
N THR A 294 -21.40 -4.25 -23.81
CA THR A 294 -20.79 -4.53 -25.12
C THR A 294 -19.51 -5.39 -25.02
N LEU A 295 -19.03 -5.69 -23.84
CA LEU A 295 -17.78 -6.44 -23.60
C LEU A 295 -18.06 -7.83 -23.07
N ASP A 296 -17.31 -8.81 -23.54
CA ASP A 296 -17.36 -10.16 -23.01
C ASP A 296 -16.71 -10.23 -21.61
N ARG A 297 -17.34 -10.97 -20.69
CA ARG A 297 -16.74 -11.21 -19.37
C ARG A 297 -15.54 -12.14 -19.50
N PRO A 298 -14.46 -11.94 -18.72
CA PRO A 298 -13.27 -12.78 -18.78
C PRO A 298 -13.57 -14.29 -18.70
N ARG A 299 -14.54 -14.70 -17.87
CA ARG A 299 -14.95 -16.11 -17.72
C ARG A 299 -15.49 -16.76 -19.01
N ARG A 300 -15.82 -15.96 -20.04
CA ARG A 300 -16.30 -16.47 -21.32
C ARG A 300 -15.18 -17.03 -22.20
N PHE A 301 -13.96 -16.51 -22.04
CA PHE A 301 -12.81 -16.87 -22.87
C PHE A 301 -11.55 -17.24 -22.06
N ALA A 302 -11.58 -17.12 -20.73
CA ALA A 302 -10.48 -17.48 -19.85
C ALA A 302 -10.98 -18.23 -18.61
N GLN A 303 -10.15 -19.14 -18.11
CA GLN A 303 -10.37 -19.85 -16.86
C GLN A 303 -9.46 -19.27 -15.76
N PRO A 304 -9.96 -19.09 -14.52
CA PRO A 304 -9.10 -18.69 -13.42
C PRO A 304 -8.09 -19.81 -13.12
N MET A 305 -6.80 -19.49 -13.24
CA MET A 305 -5.71 -20.44 -12.98
C MET A 305 -5.48 -20.59 -11.47
N LEU A 306 -5.27 -19.47 -10.78
CA LEU A 306 -5.03 -19.42 -9.35
C LEU A 306 -6.25 -18.84 -8.63
N ASN A 307 -6.72 -19.51 -7.59
CA ASN A 307 -7.79 -19.03 -6.73
C ASN A 307 -7.73 -19.75 -5.37
N ASN A 308 -8.52 -19.25 -4.40
CA ASN A 308 -8.54 -19.77 -3.03
C ASN A 308 -8.89 -21.27 -2.95
N GLU A 309 -9.75 -21.76 -3.84
CA GLU A 309 -10.21 -23.15 -3.83
C GLU A 309 -9.14 -24.14 -4.33
N ARG A 310 -8.35 -23.72 -5.33
CA ARG A 310 -7.36 -24.60 -6.01
C ARG A 310 -5.95 -24.43 -5.51
N SER A 311 -5.61 -23.22 -5.05
CA SER A 311 -4.23 -22.82 -4.84
C SER A 311 -3.90 -22.46 -3.38
N ASP A 312 -4.80 -22.71 -2.44
CA ASP A 312 -4.63 -22.38 -1.00
C ASP A 312 -4.06 -20.97 -0.74
N GLY A 313 -4.85 -20.01 -0.40
CA GLY A 313 -4.42 -18.66 -0.11
C GLY A 313 -5.42 -17.63 -0.59
N ASP A 314 -5.29 -16.41 -0.07
CA ASP A 314 -6.23 -15.31 -0.35
C ASP A 314 -5.60 -14.24 -1.25
N ILE A 315 -4.26 -14.23 -1.33
CA ILE A 315 -3.48 -13.25 -2.08
C ILE A 315 -2.66 -13.98 -3.15
N PHE A 316 -2.75 -13.53 -4.40
CA PHE A 316 -2.00 -14.03 -5.55
C PHE A 316 -1.48 -12.85 -6.35
N LEU A 317 -0.15 -12.61 -6.32
CA LEU A 317 0.49 -11.45 -6.89
C LEU A 317 1.60 -11.84 -7.88
N ALA A 318 1.93 -10.92 -8.80
CA ALA A 318 3.07 -10.98 -9.70
C ALA A 318 3.24 -12.34 -10.41
N PRO A 319 2.21 -12.88 -11.08
CA PRO A 319 2.35 -14.15 -11.77
C PRO A 319 3.30 -14.04 -12.97
N THR A 320 4.19 -15.02 -13.12
CA THR A 320 5.12 -15.13 -14.25
C THR A 320 5.08 -16.53 -14.80
N LEU A 321 4.84 -16.68 -16.10
CA LEU A 321 4.75 -17.97 -16.77
C LEU A 321 6.14 -18.42 -17.24
N SER A 322 6.45 -19.70 -17.06
CA SER A 322 7.67 -20.31 -17.60
C SER A 322 7.67 -20.29 -19.14
N PRO A 323 8.85 -20.31 -19.79
CA PRO A 323 8.93 -20.25 -21.27
C PRO A 323 8.19 -21.39 -21.99
N ASP A 324 8.07 -22.54 -21.37
CA ASP A 324 7.32 -23.70 -21.91
C ASP A 324 5.81 -23.63 -21.62
N GLY A 325 5.34 -22.60 -20.90
CA GLY A 325 3.94 -22.39 -20.54
C GLY A 325 3.38 -23.36 -19.51
N ARG A 326 4.19 -24.20 -18.85
CA ARG A 326 3.70 -25.27 -17.95
C ARG A 326 3.72 -24.91 -16.48
N THR A 327 4.54 -23.95 -16.09
CA THR A 327 4.71 -23.55 -14.69
C THR A 327 4.44 -22.08 -14.54
N VAL A 328 3.71 -21.67 -13.50
CA VAL A 328 3.57 -20.30 -13.08
C VAL A 328 4.28 -20.08 -11.75
N ALA A 329 5.15 -19.08 -11.69
CA ALA A 329 5.71 -18.53 -10.45
C ALA A 329 4.82 -17.38 -9.98
N PHE A 330 4.51 -17.32 -8.69
CA PHE A 330 3.65 -16.27 -8.13
C PHE A 330 3.91 -16.09 -6.63
N LEU A 331 3.53 -14.94 -6.12
CA LEU A 331 3.63 -14.59 -4.70
C LEU A 331 2.27 -14.82 -4.03
N SER A 332 2.28 -15.45 -2.85
CA SER A 332 1.05 -15.76 -2.12
C SER A 332 1.30 -15.93 -0.63
N ASN A 333 0.27 -15.56 0.16
CA ASN A 333 0.29 -15.72 1.62
C ASN A 333 0.13 -17.17 2.09
N GLY A 334 -0.18 -18.11 1.20
CA GLY A 334 -0.44 -19.48 1.60
C GLY A 334 -1.57 -19.61 2.63
N ASN A 335 -1.63 -20.75 3.31
CA ASN A 335 -2.59 -20.97 4.39
C ASN A 335 -2.18 -20.16 5.63
N ALA A 336 -2.79 -19.00 5.84
CA ALA A 336 -2.49 -18.08 6.95
C ALA A 336 -3.07 -18.60 8.28
N LEU A 337 -2.48 -19.65 8.82
CA LEU A 337 -2.92 -20.30 10.09
C LEU A 337 -2.63 -19.46 11.35
N ARG A 338 -2.34 -18.19 11.34
CA ARG A 338 -2.04 -17.42 12.60
C ARG A 338 -2.14 -15.90 12.49
N GLY A 339 -2.92 -15.32 11.58
CA GLY A 339 -3.13 -13.86 11.57
C GLY A 339 -1.93 -13.01 11.13
N GLN A 340 -0.82 -13.64 10.72
CA GLN A 340 0.31 -12.97 10.09
C GLN A 340 0.31 -13.33 8.59
N VAL A 341 0.32 -12.31 7.74
CA VAL A 341 0.34 -12.48 6.29
C VAL A 341 1.79 -12.49 5.83
N PHE A 342 2.36 -13.68 5.63
CA PHE A 342 3.67 -13.83 5.01
C PHE A 342 3.50 -14.15 3.52
N ILE A 343 4.14 -13.36 2.69
CA ILE A 343 4.14 -13.56 1.24
C ILE A 343 5.36 -14.38 0.85
N ASP A 344 5.12 -15.59 0.35
CA ASP A 344 6.14 -16.51 -0.14
C ASP A 344 6.09 -16.64 -1.66
N LEU A 345 7.19 -17.07 -2.27
CA LEU A 345 7.25 -17.38 -3.70
C LEU A 345 6.90 -18.85 -3.94
N TRP A 346 5.88 -19.07 -4.76
CA TRP A 346 5.34 -20.39 -5.09
C TRP A 346 5.46 -20.71 -6.57
N LEU A 347 5.50 -22.00 -6.88
CA LEU A 347 5.32 -22.55 -8.21
C LEU A 347 4.03 -23.36 -8.25
N ALA A 348 3.26 -23.18 -9.32
CA ALA A 348 2.08 -24.00 -9.63
C ALA A 348 2.11 -24.49 -11.07
N ASP A 349 1.38 -25.57 -11.31
CA ASP A 349 1.08 -26.04 -12.64
C ASP A 349 0.15 -25.06 -13.36
N ALA A 350 0.51 -24.61 -14.54
CA ALA A 350 -0.19 -23.55 -15.24
C ALA A 350 -1.56 -23.96 -15.79
N GLU A 351 -1.80 -25.25 -16.00
CA GLU A 351 -3.08 -25.75 -16.50
C GLU A 351 -4.10 -25.94 -15.36
N SER A 352 -3.68 -26.61 -14.29
CA SER A 352 -4.56 -26.95 -13.18
C SER A 352 -4.63 -25.90 -12.05
N GLY A 353 -3.66 -24.99 -11.97
CA GLY A 353 -3.47 -24.08 -10.86
C GLY A 353 -3.01 -24.74 -9.57
N LYS A 354 -2.72 -26.06 -9.60
CA LYS A 354 -2.29 -26.81 -8.43
C LYS A 354 -0.86 -26.44 -8.04
N ARG A 355 -0.64 -26.12 -6.78
CA ARG A 355 0.71 -25.84 -6.26
C ARG A 355 1.63 -27.03 -6.42
N ILE A 356 2.80 -26.78 -7.01
CA ILE A 356 3.89 -27.76 -7.14
C ILE A 356 4.77 -27.69 -5.90
N LYS A 357 5.26 -26.47 -5.56
CA LYS A 357 6.08 -26.24 -4.37
C LYS A 357 6.17 -24.78 -3.98
N ARG A 358 6.57 -24.53 -2.75
CA ARG A 358 7.06 -23.24 -2.26
C ARG A 358 8.54 -23.12 -2.58
N LEU A 359 8.90 -22.21 -3.48
CA LEU A 359 10.26 -22.01 -3.93
C LEU A 359 11.09 -21.27 -2.88
N VAL A 360 10.54 -20.17 -2.35
CA VAL A 360 11.19 -19.33 -1.35
C VAL A 360 10.24 -19.09 -0.17
N ARG A 361 10.78 -19.17 1.04
CA ARG A 361 10.08 -18.87 2.30
C ARG A 361 10.59 -17.54 2.83
N SER A 362 9.83 -16.46 2.66
CA SER A 362 10.25 -15.12 3.07
C SER A 362 10.63 -15.02 4.56
N THR A 363 9.93 -15.75 5.41
CA THR A 363 10.12 -15.71 6.88
C THR A 363 11.30 -16.52 7.41
N PHE A 364 11.86 -17.43 6.63
CA PHE A 364 12.86 -18.39 7.10
C PHE A 364 14.14 -18.40 6.28
N ASP A 365 14.22 -17.55 5.24
CA ASP A 365 15.44 -17.46 4.43
C ASP A 365 16.39 -16.42 5.06
N PRO A 366 17.57 -16.82 5.57
CA PRO A 366 18.53 -15.87 6.10
C PRO A 366 19.21 -15.01 5.03
N GLY A 367 18.93 -15.30 3.77
CA GLY A 367 19.51 -14.62 2.62
C GLY A 367 19.00 -13.20 2.40
N PHE A 368 17.76 -12.91 2.83
CA PHE A 368 17.10 -11.61 2.64
C PHE A 368 16.06 -11.32 3.75
N GLU A 369 15.60 -10.09 3.82
CA GLU A 369 14.67 -9.58 4.83
C GLU A 369 13.22 -9.61 4.32
N GLU A 370 13.00 -9.20 3.06
CA GLU A 370 11.68 -9.11 2.45
C GLU A 370 11.74 -9.34 0.94
N LEU A 371 10.74 -10.04 0.39
CA LEU A 371 10.54 -10.14 -1.07
C LEU A 371 9.89 -8.87 -1.59
N ARG A 372 10.31 -8.39 -2.77
CA ARG A 372 9.60 -7.34 -3.48
C ARG A 372 8.40 -7.93 -4.22
N VAL A 373 7.20 -7.55 -3.79
CA VAL A 373 5.95 -8.22 -4.21
C VAL A 373 5.04 -7.34 -5.08
N LEU A 374 5.04 -6.02 -4.88
CA LEU A 374 4.10 -5.13 -5.56
C LEU A 374 4.67 -4.49 -6.82
N TYR A 375 5.95 -4.15 -6.82
CA TYR A 375 6.56 -3.38 -7.91
C TYR A 375 7.52 -4.20 -8.76
N SER A 376 7.80 -5.47 -8.39
CA SER A 376 8.72 -6.32 -9.12
C SER A 376 8.09 -7.67 -9.44
N GLN A 377 8.14 -8.07 -10.70
CA GLN A 377 7.81 -9.43 -11.14
C GLN A 377 9.09 -10.27 -11.15
N SER A 378 8.94 -11.58 -10.90
CA SER A 378 10.00 -12.54 -11.16
C SER A 378 10.15 -12.79 -12.67
N ALA A 379 11.32 -13.29 -13.10
CA ALA A 379 11.56 -13.62 -14.50
C ALA A 379 12.25 -14.96 -14.65
N PHE A 380 11.65 -15.89 -15.41
CA PHE A 380 12.31 -17.13 -15.81
C PHE A 380 13.40 -16.88 -16.86
N SER A 381 14.52 -17.56 -16.72
CA SER A 381 15.50 -17.67 -17.81
C SER A 381 14.88 -18.37 -19.03
N PRO A 382 15.39 -18.12 -20.26
CA PRO A 382 14.81 -18.71 -21.48
C PRO A 382 14.76 -20.23 -21.49
N ASP A 383 15.64 -20.90 -20.75
CA ASP A 383 15.64 -22.36 -20.58
C ASP A 383 14.72 -22.87 -19.45
N GLY A 384 14.06 -21.94 -18.73
CA GLY A 384 13.14 -22.24 -17.63
C GLY A 384 13.80 -22.77 -16.35
N ARG A 385 15.13 -22.82 -16.27
CA ARG A 385 15.85 -23.44 -15.14
C ARG A 385 16.15 -22.48 -14.01
N THR A 386 16.24 -21.20 -14.30
CA THR A 386 16.59 -20.16 -13.33
C THR A 386 15.44 -19.15 -13.23
N LEU A 387 15.15 -18.70 -12.01
CA LEU A 387 14.20 -17.63 -11.75
C LEU A 387 14.96 -16.44 -11.13
N ALA A 388 14.86 -15.28 -11.74
CA ALA A 388 15.35 -14.02 -11.21
C ALA A 388 14.25 -13.36 -10.36
N ILE A 389 14.59 -12.94 -9.15
CA ILE A 389 13.70 -12.21 -8.24
C ILE A 389 14.43 -11.07 -7.54
N THR A 390 13.70 -10.11 -7.05
CA THR A 390 14.23 -9.04 -6.20
C THR A 390 13.77 -9.22 -4.76
N ALA A 391 14.72 -9.05 -3.83
CA ALA A 391 14.45 -9.08 -2.40
C ALA A 391 15.32 -8.07 -1.66
N GLN A 392 14.85 -7.59 -0.51
CA GLN A 392 15.60 -6.66 0.33
C GLN A 392 16.62 -7.41 1.20
N LYS A 393 17.81 -6.85 1.30
CA LYS A 393 18.88 -7.30 2.21
C LYS A 393 19.69 -6.13 2.73
N LYS A 394 19.77 -5.99 4.06
CA LYS A 394 20.50 -4.91 4.73
C LYS A 394 20.16 -3.51 4.19
N GLY A 395 18.86 -3.26 4.07
CA GLY A 395 18.36 -1.97 3.63
C GLY A 395 18.53 -1.67 2.12
N ARG A 396 18.89 -2.65 1.28
CA ARG A 396 19.04 -2.48 -0.18
C ARG A 396 18.34 -3.59 -0.94
N ASP A 397 17.90 -3.30 -2.15
CA ASP A 397 17.42 -4.34 -3.04
C ASP A 397 18.58 -5.11 -3.67
N VAL A 398 18.43 -6.42 -3.71
CA VAL A 398 19.39 -7.35 -4.30
C VAL A 398 18.68 -8.22 -5.32
N LEU A 399 19.28 -8.41 -6.48
CA LEU A 399 18.80 -9.32 -7.49
C LEU A 399 19.31 -10.73 -7.22
N TYR A 400 18.39 -11.68 -7.04
CA TYR A 400 18.69 -13.09 -6.76
C TYR A 400 18.37 -13.98 -7.94
N LEU A 401 19.17 -15.02 -8.12
CA LEU A 401 18.91 -16.12 -9.04
C LEU A 401 18.69 -17.41 -8.26
N PHE A 402 17.54 -18.04 -8.49
CA PHE A 402 17.18 -19.32 -7.89
C PHE A 402 17.08 -20.40 -8.94
N ASP A 403 17.64 -21.58 -8.66
CA ASP A 403 17.39 -22.79 -9.44
C ASP A 403 15.95 -23.24 -9.20
N VAL A 404 15.18 -23.36 -10.28
CA VAL A 404 13.75 -23.67 -10.24
C VAL A 404 13.50 -25.07 -9.71
N GLN A 405 14.39 -26.04 -10.02
CA GLN A 405 14.23 -27.42 -9.61
C GLN A 405 14.54 -27.63 -8.13
N SER A 406 15.66 -27.13 -7.64
CA SER A 406 16.09 -27.32 -6.24
C SER A 406 15.49 -26.28 -5.29
N GLY A 407 15.18 -25.09 -5.77
CA GLY A 407 14.77 -23.92 -4.96
C GLY A 407 15.94 -23.28 -4.22
N ARG A 408 17.18 -23.55 -4.63
CA ARG A 408 18.37 -22.98 -4.00
C ARG A 408 18.79 -21.70 -4.71
N GLU A 409 19.26 -20.72 -3.92
CA GLU A 409 20.00 -19.58 -4.45
C GLU A 409 21.23 -20.09 -5.20
N THR A 410 21.38 -19.69 -6.45
CA THR A 410 22.56 -19.98 -7.27
C THR A 410 23.49 -18.80 -7.37
N ARG A 411 22.91 -17.58 -7.31
CA ARG A 411 23.67 -16.32 -7.39
C ARG A 411 22.85 -15.17 -6.83
N ARG A 412 23.56 -14.14 -6.40
CA ARG A 412 22.99 -12.82 -6.10
C ARG A 412 23.91 -11.73 -6.61
N PHE A 413 23.31 -10.59 -6.92
CA PHE A 413 24.02 -9.42 -7.41
C PHE A 413 23.75 -8.26 -6.45
N ASP A 414 24.80 -7.82 -5.77
CA ASP A 414 24.83 -6.59 -4.98
C ASP A 414 25.29 -5.48 -5.92
N LEU A 415 24.31 -4.77 -6.51
CA LEU A 415 24.53 -3.78 -7.56
C LEU A 415 24.54 -2.39 -6.96
N ASP A 416 25.27 -1.47 -7.58
CA ASP A 416 25.35 -0.08 -7.13
C ASP A 416 24.09 0.71 -7.57
N VAL A 417 22.93 0.30 -7.03
CA VAL A 417 21.64 0.96 -7.13
C VAL A 417 20.88 0.77 -5.81
N GLU A 418 19.98 1.68 -5.48
CA GLU A 418 19.19 1.63 -4.23
C GLU A 418 18.03 0.65 -4.33
N SER A 419 17.45 0.54 -5.52
CA SER A 419 16.32 -0.35 -5.78
C SER A 419 16.50 -1.07 -7.11
N VAL A 420 16.01 -2.32 -7.18
CA VAL A 420 15.99 -3.18 -8.37
C VAL A 420 14.57 -3.69 -8.56
N ILE A 421 13.96 -3.40 -9.70
CA ILE A 421 12.60 -3.86 -10.03
C ILE A 421 12.49 -4.38 -11.46
N SER A 422 11.53 -5.28 -11.68
CA SER A 422 11.15 -5.79 -12.99
C SER A 422 12.31 -6.40 -13.80
N PRO A 423 13.07 -7.37 -13.26
CA PRO A 423 14.13 -8.02 -14.00
C PRO A 423 13.56 -8.80 -15.20
N THR A 424 14.30 -8.82 -16.32
CA THR A 424 13.95 -9.59 -17.52
C THR A 424 15.22 -10.15 -18.18
N TRP A 425 15.15 -11.39 -18.65
CA TRP A 425 16.26 -12.06 -19.30
C TRP A 425 16.33 -11.72 -20.80
N SER A 426 17.55 -11.55 -21.31
CA SER A 426 17.75 -11.57 -22.75
C SER A 426 17.39 -12.93 -23.33
N PRO A 427 16.92 -13.00 -24.60
CA PRO A 427 16.54 -14.28 -25.22
C PRO A 427 17.64 -15.33 -25.30
N ASP A 428 18.90 -14.90 -25.28
CA ASP A 428 20.08 -15.79 -25.26
C ASP A 428 20.46 -16.27 -23.84
N GLY A 429 19.76 -15.79 -22.78
CA GLY A 429 20.01 -16.15 -21.39
C GLY A 429 21.30 -15.59 -20.78
N ARG A 430 22.01 -14.68 -21.50
CA ARG A 430 23.30 -14.19 -21.07
C ARG A 430 23.25 -12.91 -20.27
N ARG A 431 22.16 -12.15 -20.35
CA ARG A 431 22.02 -10.84 -19.73
C ARG A 431 20.69 -10.72 -18.99
N ILE A 432 20.71 -9.92 -17.94
CA ILE A 432 19.52 -9.52 -17.18
C ILE A 432 19.42 -8.00 -17.28
N LEU A 433 18.27 -7.54 -17.71
CA LEU A 433 17.89 -6.14 -17.80
C LEU A 433 16.89 -5.86 -16.69
N PHE A 434 16.92 -4.69 -16.05
CA PHE A 434 16.03 -4.31 -14.98
C PHE A 434 15.91 -2.79 -14.88
N SER A 435 14.90 -2.31 -14.17
CA SER A 435 14.82 -0.91 -13.75
C SER A 435 15.50 -0.76 -12.39
N GLY A 436 16.41 0.19 -12.27
CA GLY A 436 17.16 0.48 -11.05
C GLY A 436 17.00 1.94 -10.63
N ASN A 437 16.79 2.20 -9.33
CA ASN A 437 16.73 3.55 -8.79
C ASN A 437 18.11 3.99 -8.32
N ARG A 438 18.48 5.25 -8.64
CA ARG A 438 19.65 5.92 -8.09
C ARG A 438 19.32 7.40 -7.91
N GLY A 439 19.49 7.92 -6.68
CA GLY A 439 19.24 9.33 -6.38
C GLY A 439 17.82 9.80 -6.62
N GLY A 440 16.81 8.91 -6.52
CA GLY A 440 15.39 9.21 -6.69
C GLY A 440 14.84 9.03 -8.11
N ILE A 441 15.70 8.74 -9.11
CA ILE A 441 15.28 8.51 -10.51
C ILE A 441 15.55 7.05 -10.89
N THR A 442 14.62 6.45 -11.61
CA THR A 442 14.72 5.07 -12.07
C THR A 442 15.13 5.02 -13.53
N ASP A 443 16.23 4.33 -13.81
CA ASP A 443 16.77 4.10 -15.14
C ASP A 443 16.85 2.62 -15.48
N LEU A 444 17.12 2.31 -16.74
CA LEU A 444 17.39 0.94 -17.18
C LEU A 444 18.84 0.57 -16.94
N TYR A 445 19.05 -0.60 -16.38
CA TYR A 445 20.35 -1.20 -16.12
C TYR A 445 20.43 -2.60 -16.70
N ILE A 446 21.64 -3.02 -17.06
CA ILE A 446 21.93 -4.34 -17.59
C ILE A 446 23.14 -4.93 -16.89
N VAL A 447 23.10 -6.23 -16.64
CA VAL A 447 24.19 -7.02 -16.09
C VAL A 447 24.26 -8.37 -16.79
N ASN A 448 25.44 -8.92 -16.97
CA ASN A 448 25.58 -10.31 -17.43
C ASN A 448 25.07 -11.28 -16.36
N SER A 449 24.57 -12.45 -16.78
CA SER A 449 24.09 -13.49 -15.85
C SER A 449 25.18 -14.06 -14.94
N ASP A 450 26.45 -13.80 -15.25
CA ASP A 450 27.58 -14.10 -14.38
C ASP A 450 27.97 -12.97 -13.41
N GLY A 451 27.31 -11.81 -13.49
CA GLY A 451 27.54 -10.63 -12.64
C GLY A 451 28.52 -9.62 -13.24
N THR A 452 29.09 -9.89 -14.39
CA THR A 452 30.01 -8.96 -15.08
C THR A 452 29.25 -7.93 -15.92
N ASN A 453 29.93 -6.88 -16.38
CA ASN A 453 29.41 -5.87 -17.30
C ASN A 453 28.13 -5.15 -16.80
N PHE A 454 28.03 -4.88 -15.50
CA PHE A 454 26.99 -4.01 -14.97
C PHE A 454 27.15 -2.60 -15.55
N ARG A 455 26.06 -2.07 -16.12
CA ARG A 455 26.03 -0.72 -16.68
C ARG A 455 24.62 -0.15 -16.78
N GLN A 456 24.52 1.15 -16.69
CA GLN A 456 23.33 1.95 -16.95
C GLN A 456 23.12 2.08 -18.47
N LEU A 457 21.87 2.00 -18.92
CA LEU A 457 21.49 2.14 -20.34
C LEU A 457 20.81 3.46 -20.64
N THR A 458 19.99 3.97 -19.73
CA THR A 458 19.33 5.27 -19.84
C THR A 458 19.78 6.16 -18.70
N SER A 459 19.73 7.49 -18.90
CA SER A 459 20.16 8.45 -17.89
C SER A 459 19.57 9.81 -18.24
N ASP A 460 18.27 9.95 -18.11
CA ASP A 460 17.57 11.19 -18.33
C ASP A 460 16.71 11.56 -17.11
N ARG A 461 15.87 12.57 -17.23
CA ARG A 461 15.03 13.05 -16.12
C ARG A 461 13.74 12.24 -15.91
N TYR A 462 13.46 11.28 -16.78
CA TYR A 462 12.25 10.47 -16.74
C TYR A 462 12.52 9.14 -16.03
N GLY A 463 11.51 8.59 -15.39
CA GLY A 463 11.60 7.26 -14.82
C GLY A 463 11.35 6.19 -15.88
N ASP A 464 12.32 5.31 -16.11
CA ASP A 464 12.26 4.22 -17.09
C ASP A 464 11.97 2.89 -16.40
N LEU A 465 10.82 2.32 -16.72
CA LEU A 465 10.21 1.22 -15.96
C LEU A 465 9.83 0.03 -16.86
N GLN A 466 9.71 -1.14 -16.24
CA GLN A 466 9.15 -2.36 -16.84
C GLN A 466 9.78 -2.76 -18.19
N PRO A 467 11.11 -2.87 -18.27
CA PRO A 467 11.78 -3.20 -19.52
C PRO A 467 11.43 -4.61 -20.00
N GLN A 468 11.34 -4.77 -21.32
CA GLN A 468 11.12 -6.06 -21.97
C GLN A 468 12.01 -6.18 -23.22
N TRP A 469 12.64 -7.33 -23.41
CA TRP A 469 13.39 -7.64 -24.61
C TRP A 469 12.46 -7.97 -25.79
N SER A 470 12.82 -7.53 -26.99
CA SER A 470 12.25 -8.15 -28.20
C SER A 470 12.67 -9.61 -28.31
N PRO A 471 11.85 -10.47 -28.96
CA PRO A 471 12.19 -11.90 -29.10
C PRO A 471 13.53 -12.16 -29.84
N ASP A 472 13.95 -11.27 -30.70
CA ASP A 472 15.24 -11.35 -31.41
C ASP A 472 16.43 -10.78 -30.63
N GLY A 473 16.18 -10.22 -29.44
CA GLY A 473 17.19 -9.66 -28.53
C GLY A 473 17.86 -8.38 -29.02
N LYS A 474 17.30 -7.69 -30.01
CA LYS A 474 17.91 -6.49 -30.60
C LYS A 474 17.37 -5.18 -30.05
N THR A 475 16.14 -5.18 -29.55
CA THR A 475 15.47 -3.99 -29.04
C THR A 475 14.92 -4.23 -27.62
N ILE A 476 14.72 -3.13 -26.90
CA ILE A 476 14.11 -3.09 -25.58
C ILE A 476 12.93 -2.16 -25.65
N ALA A 477 11.77 -2.65 -25.21
CA ALA A 477 10.57 -1.83 -24.96
C ALA A 477 10.51 -1.51 -23.47
N PHE A 478 10.14 -0.30 -23.10
CA PHE A 478 9.98 0.13 -21.71
C PHE A 478 8.97 1.26 -21.59
N VAL A 479 8.55 1.57 -20.40
CA VAL A 479 7.66 2.70 -20.08
C VAL A 479 8.53 3.83 -19.55
N SER A 480 8.34 5.04 -20.07
CA SER A 480 9.04 6.26 -19.64
C SER A 480 8.03 7.32 -19.20
N TRP A 481 8.19 7.91 -18.01
CA TRP A 481 7.28 8.89 -17.41
C TRP A 481 7.97 10.18 -17.02
#